data_7a210ed15a8d196e050e2b2c0d9cefb3
#
_entry.id   7a210ed15a8d196e050e2b2c0d9cefb3
#
_cell.length_a   1.000
_cell.length_b   1.000
_cell.length_c   1.000
_cell.angle_alpha   90.00
_cell.angle_beta   90.00
_cell.angle_gamma   90.00
#
_symmetry.space_group_name_H-M   'P 1'
#
loop_
_entity.id
_entity.type
_entity.pdbx_description
1 polymer ?
#
loop_
_entity_poly.entity_id
_entity_poly.type
_entity_poly.pdbx_seq_one_letter_code
_entity_poly.pdbx_strand_id
1 'polypeptide(L)'
;RSADEGRSFFSKPGGGNRIGETFLDERVTIHSDPEDPNLFSSPFSGDGLPNRRTVWVRNGVLENLIYDRYWAQKSGREPTGFPSGYAMAGGNDSIEDMIRSTERGLLVTRFWYIRSVDPRTILFTGLTRDGTFLIENGRITHAVKNLRWNESPIFMLNNIEMMGRPVPVSASESGGLSSATVVPPLKVRDFSFTSLSDAV
;
A
#
# COMPACT_ATOMS: atom_id res chain seq x y z
N ARG A 1 0.23 18.39 -4.07
CA ARG A 1 -0.79 19.44 -4.17
C ARG A 1 -1.86 19.26 -3.11
N SER A 2 -2.64 18.18 -3.14
CA SER A 2 -3.76 17.97 -2.20
C SER A 2 -3.35 18.10 -0.73
N ALA A 3 -2.13 17.66 -0.38
CA ALA A 3 -1.58 17.79 0.96
C ALA A 3 -1.36 19.26 1.36
N ASP A 4 -0.76 20.04 0.47
CA ASP A 4 -0.47 21.45 0.73
C ASP A 4 -1.74 22.31 0.77
N GLU A 5 -2.80 21.88 0.10
CA GLU A 5 -4.12 22.54 0.05
C GLU A 5 -5.09 22.10 1.18
N GLY A 6 -4.65 21.31 2.13
CA GLY A 6 -5.49 20.86 3.26
C GLY A 6 -6.52 19.79 2.94
N ARG A 7 -6.38 19.06 1.82
CA ARG A 7 -7.36 18.12 1.30
C ARG A 7 -6.96 16.65 1.40
N SER A 8 -5.94 16.32 2.17
CA SER A 8 -5.48 14.94 2.32
C SER A 8 -5.03 14.64 3.75
N PHE A 9 -4.84 13.36 4.05
CA PHE A 9 -4.22 12.89 5.28
C PHE A 9 -2.85 13.55 5.55
N PHE A 10 -2.10 13.83 4.50
CA PHE A 10 -0.76 14.43 4.59
C PHE A 10 -0.77 15.94 4.75
N SER A 11 -1.93 16.55 4.98
CA SER A 11 -2.05 17.99 5.28
C SER A 11 -1.80 18.29 6.74
N LYS A 12 -1.18 19.43 7.03
CA LYS A 12 -1.05 19.96 8.39
C LYS A 12 -2.17 20.95 8.74
N PRO A 13 -2.66 20.95 9.98
CA PRO A 13 -3.45 22.08 10.48
C PRO A 13 -2.65 23.37 10.34
N GLY A 14 -3.27 24.42 9.80
CA GLY A 14 -2.59 25.71 9.57
C GLY A 14 -1.80 25.81 8.27
N GLY A 15 -1.76 24.77 7.45
CA GLY A 15 -1.14 24.76 6.12
C GLY A 15 0.14 23.93 6.01
N GLY A 16 0.49 23.61 4.77
CA GLY A 16 1.63 22.76 4.46
C GLY A 16 1.32 21.26 4.57
N ASN A 17 2.36 20.44 4.57
CA ASN A 17 2.27 19.01 4.54
C ASN A 17 3.14 18.32 5.61
N ARG A 18 2.97 17.00 5.74
CA ARG A 18 3.61 16.17 6.78
C ARG A 18 4.95 15.57 6.37
N ILE A 19 5.63 16.06 5.33
CA ILE A 19 7.00 15.60 5.03
C ILE A 19 7.88 15.78 6.25
N GLY A 20 8.62 14.73 6.62
CA GLY A 20 9.47 14.64 7.80
C GLY A 20 8.75 14.07 9.03
N GLU A 21 7.45 13.80 8.99
CA GLU A 21 6.72 13.20 10.12
C GLU A 21 6.66 11.68 10.02
N THR A 22 6.77 10.99 11.16
CA THR A 22 6.51 9.56 11.28
C THR A 22 5.01 9.33 11.31
N PHE A 23 4.52 8.41 10.50
CA PHE A 23 3.09 8.08 10.41
C PHE A 23 2.81 6.58 10.20
N LEU A 24 3.86 5.80 9.93
CA LEU A 24 3.79 4.34 9.80
C LEU A 24 4.80 3.66 10.73
N ASP A 25 4.64 2.35 10.90
CA ASP A 25 5.60 1.48 11.57
C ASP A 25 7.01 1.64 10.96
N GLU A 26 8.04 1.61 11.79
CA GLU A 26 9.43 1.81 11.37
C GLU A 26 9.94 0.76 10.36
N ARG A 27 9.28 -0.39 10.26
CA ARG A 27 9.57 -1.43 9.27
C ARG A 27 9.13 -1.05 7.86
N VAL A 28 8.27 -0.02 7.71
CA VAL A 28 7.71 0.37 6.42
C VAL A 28 8.63 1.33 5.69
N THR A 29 9.21 0.85 4.59
CA THR A 29 9.96 1.67 3.63
C THR A 29 9.38 1.43 2.24
N ILE A 30 8.96 2.53 1.57
CA ILE A 30 8.35 2.49 0.24
C ILE A 30 9.17 3.37 -0.70
N HIS A 31 9.52 2.83 -1.85
CA HIS A 31 10.27 3.55 -2.87
C HIS A 31 9.76 3.23 -4.28
N SER A 32 10.20 4.01 -5.24
CA SER A 32 10.12 3.73 -6.68
C SER A 32 11.53 3.81 -7.27
N ASP A 33 11.80 2.96 -8.25
CA ASP A 33 13.10 2.91 -8.93
C ASP A 33 12.89 2.47 -10.38
N PRO A 34 13.08 3.35 -11.36
CA PRO A 34 12.94 2.98 -12.77
C PRO A 34 14.04 2.03 -13.28
N GLU A 35 15.13 1.86 -12.52
CA GLU A 35 16.25 0.97 -12.87
C GLU A 35 16.08 -0.43 -12.26
N ASP A 36 15.11 -0.63 -11.35
CA ASP A 36 14.83 -1.95 -10.78
C ASP A 36 14.09 -2.83 -11.82
N PRO A 37 14.70 -3.93 -12.28
CA PRO A 37 14.10 -4.81 -13.28
C PRO A 37 12.82 -5.51 -12.82
N ASN A 38 12.53 -5.53 -11.51
CA ASN A 38 11.32 -6.10 -10.97
C ASN A 38 10.15 -5.11 -10.94
N LEU A 39 10.45 -3.81 -11.10
CA LEU A 39 9.46 -2.74 -11.15
C LEU A 39 9.29 -2.31 -12.62
N PHE A 40 8.34 -2.86 -13.36
CA PHE A 40 8.04 -2.39 -14.72
C PHE A 40 7.66 -0.90 -14.69
N SER A 41 8.66 -0.04 -14.57
CA SER A 41 8.50 1.39 -14.41
C SER A 41 8.99 2.13 -15.65
N SER A 42 8.21 3.11 -16.11
CA SER A 42 8.66 3.99 -17.20
C SER A 42 9.85 4.85 -16.73
N PRO A 43 10.87 5.08 -17.56
CA PRO A 43 11.98 5.97 -17.22
C PRO A 43 11.56 7.45 -17.15
N PHE A 44 10.38 7.81 -17.64
CA PHE A 44 9.84 9.17 -17.59
C PHE A 44 8.32 9.12 -17.38
N SER A 45 7.79 10.17 -16.76
CA SER A 45 6.35 10.37 -16.58
C SER A 45 5.70 10.96 -17.82
N GLY A 46 4.35 10.96 -17.87
CA GLY A 46 3.59 11.44 -19.03
C GLY A 46 3.82 12.90 -19.41
N ASP A 47 4.33 13.72 -18.49
CA ASP A 47 4.73 15.11 -18.72
C ASP A 47 6.22 15.25 -19.12
N GLY A 48 6.90 14.14 -19.41
CA GLY A 48 8.29 14.11 -19.87
C GLY A 48 9.33 14.34 -18.76
N LEU A 49 8.94 14.32 -17.48
CA LEU A 49 9.90 14.33 -16.38
C LEU A 49 10.59 12.97 -16.25
N PRO A 50 11.92 12.93 -16.09
CA PRO A 50 12.59 11.67 -15.81
C PRO A 50 12.15 11.15 -14.44
N ASN A 51 11.71 9.89 -14.39
CA ASN A 51 11.53 9.19 -13.15
C ASN A 51 12.91 8.83 -12.58
N ARG A 52 13.06 8.94 -11.28
CA ARG A 52 14.30 8.64 -10.58
C ARG A 52 13.98 7.76 -9.38
N ARG A 53 14.99 7.05 -8.89
CA ARG A 53 14.86 6.39 -7.60
C ARG A 53 14.45 7.40 -6.54
N THR A 54 13.26 7.19 -5.97
CA THR A 54 12.68 8.09 -4.96
C THR A 54 12.18 7.26 -3.79
N VAL A 55 12.59 7.63 -2.59
CA VAL A 55 12.03 7.05 -1.36
C VAL A 55 10.86 7.93 -0.93
N TRP A 56 9.69 7.34 -0.84
CA TRP A 56 8.45 8.00 -0.46
C TRP A 56 8.24 7.95 1.05
N VAL A 57 8.50 6.79 1.62
CA VAL A 57 8.46 6.54 3.06
C VAL A 57 9.75 5.81 3.43
N ARG A 58 10.45 6.27 4.44
CA ARG A 58 11.62 5.61 5.01
C ARG A 58 11.41 5.35 6.49
N ASN A 59 11.41 4.09 6.88
CA ASN A 59 11.24 3.68 8.27
C ASN A 59 10.04 4.40 8.94
N GLY A 60 8.89 4.39 8.26
CA GLY A 60 7.67 5.03 8.73
C GLY A 60 7.59 6.54 8.55
N VAL A 61 8.68 7.22 8.16
CA VAL A 61 8.74 8.67 7.97
C VAL A 61 8.38 9.03 6.53
N LEU A 62 7.49 10.01 6.34
CA LEU A 62 7.19 10.55 5.01
C LEU A 62 8.37 11.40 4.51
N GLU A 63 9.08 10.94 3.48
CA GLU A 63 10.19 11.69 2.89
C GLU A 63 9.77 12.54 1.70
N ASN A 64 8.88 12.03 0.87
CA ASN A 64 8.48 12.70 -0.36
C ASN A 64 6.98 12.61 -0.62
N LEU A 65 6.47 13.59 -1.35
CA LEU A 65 5.15 13.62 -1.98
C LEU A 65 5.33 13.89 -3.48
N ILE A 66 4.33 13.53 -4.28
CA ILE A 66 4.36 13.80 -5.71
C ILE A 66 4.12 15.29 -5.97
N TYR A 67 5.06 15.89 -6.68
CA TYR A 67 5.02 17.26 -7.18
C TYR A 67 5.12 17.26 -8.70
N ASP A 68 4.04 17.60 -9.40
CA ASP A 68 4.08 17.90 -10.83
C ASP A 68 4.83 19.20 -11.09
N ARG A 69 5.18 19.48 -12.36
CA ARG A 69 5.94 20.70 -12.76
C ARG A 69 5.29 21.98 -12.24
N TYR A 70 3.97 22.10 -12.41
CA TYR A 70 3.25 23.32 -12.04
C TYR A 70 3.27 23.53 -10.52
N TRP A 71 2.94 22.50 -9.75
CA TRP A 71 2.88 22.61 -8.31
C TRP A 71 4.25 22.73 -7.67
N ALA A 72 5.26 22.08 -8.23
CA ALA A 72 6.66 22.23 -7.83
C ALA A 72 7.12 23.69 -7.97
N GLN A 73 6.92 24.29 -9.14
CA GLN A 73 7.25 25.69 -9.38
C GLN A 73 6.51 26.63 -8.40
N LYS A 74 5.20 26.41 -8.22
CA LYS A 74 4.37 27.24 -7.33
C LYS A 74 4.78 27.14 -5.86
N SER A 75 5.25 25.98 -5.42
CA SER A 75 5.65 25.70 -4.03
C SER A 75 7.15 25.84 -3.76
N GLY A 76 7.95 26.23 -4.77
CA GLY A 76 9.39 26.36 -4.65
C GLY A 76 10.12 25.03 -4.41
N ARG A 77 9.61 23.93 -5.01
CA ARG A 77 10.16 22.58 -4.86
C ARG A 77 10.61 22.02 -6.20
N GLU A 78 11.41 20.97 -6.15
CA GLU A 78 11.75 20.20 -7.33
C GLU A 78 10.61 19.24 -7.69
N PRO A 79 10.30 19.05 -8.99
CA PRO A 79 9.31 18.07 -9.43
C PRO A 79 9.84 16.64 -9.25
N THR A 80 8.95 15.73 -8.86
CA THR A 80 9.31 14.33 -8.56
C THR A 80 8.99 13.35 -9.69
N GLY A 81 8.25 13.76 -10.70
CA GLY A 81 7.64 12.85 -11.67
C GLY A 81 6.51 12.01 -11.07
N PHE A 82 5.98 11.09 -11.89
CA PHE A 82 4.93 10.15 -11.52
C PHE A 82 5.42 8.72 -11.83
N PRO A 83 6.00 8.02 -10.87
CA PRO A 83 6.45 6.66 -11.09
C PRO A 83 5.26 5.73 -11.30
N SER A 84 5.43 4.71 -12.13
CA SER A 84 4.41 3.70 -12.42
C SER A 84 4.57 2.41 -11.59
N GLY A 85 5.71 2.20 -10.96
CA GLY A 85 6.02 1.04 -10.13
C GLY A 85 6.46 1.45 -8.72
N TYR A 86 6.05 0.69 -7.72
CA TYR A 86 6.43 0.91 -6.33
C TYR A 86 6.91 -0.39 -5.69
N ALA A 87 7.91 -0.28 -4.82
CA ALA A 87 8.35 -1.37 -3.96
C ALA A 87 8.19 -1.00 -2.49
N MET A 88 7.79 -1.97 -1.69
CA MET A 88 7.84 -1.91 -0.24
C MET A 88 8.91 -2.89 0.24
N ALA A 89 9.79 -2.45 1.11
CA ALA A 89 10.75 -3.32 1.78
C ALA A 89 10.01 -4.39 2.59
N GLY A 90 10.61 -5.54 2.74
CA GLY A 90 10.02 -6.66 3.48
C GLY A 90 10.95 -7.21 4.54
N GLY A 91 10.50 -8.31 5.14
CA GLY A 91 11.22 -9.11 6.11
C GLY A 91 11.65 -10.47 5.53
N ASN A 92 11.76 -11.44 6.41
CA ASN A 92 12.16 -12.81 6.05
C ASN A 92 11.15 -13.87 6.50
N ASP A 93 10.03 -13.47 7.08
CA ASP A 93 9.03 -14.41 7.57
C ASP A 93 8.39 -15.17 6.39
N SER A 94 8.14 -16.46 6.56
CA SER A 94 7.41 -17.24 5.59
C SER A 94 5.90 -17.11 5.79
N ILE A 95 5.11 -17.34 4.74
CA ILE A 95 3.65 -17.40 4.83
C ILE A 95 3.24 -18.53 5.78
N GLU A 96 3.97 -19.64 5.77
CA GLU A 96 3.77 -20.78 6.64
C GLU A 96 3.96 -20.42 8.12
N ASP A 97 4.97 -19.60 8.45
CA ASP A 97 5.21 -19.13 9.83
C ASP A 97 4.12 -18.14 10.26
N MET A 98 3.67 -17.27 9.34
CA MET A 98 2.53 -16.37 9.59
C MET A 98 1.27 -17.16 9.92
N ILE A 99 0.96 -18.21 9.13
CA ILE A 99 -0.20 -19.08 9.37
C ILE A 99 -0.02 -19.81 10.71
N ARG A 100 1.15 -20.43 10.95
CA ARG A 100 1.43 -21.22 12.15
C ARG A 100 1.30 -20.41 13.44
N SER A 101 1.67 -19.13 13.38
CA SER A 101 1.60 -18.20 14.52
C SER A 101 0.22 -17.57 14.72
N THR A 102 -0.77 -17.91 13.90
CA THR A 102 -2.13 -17.33 13.95
C THR A 102 -3.08 -18.29 14.66
N GLU A 103 -3.57 -17.88 15.82
CA GLU A 103 -4.59 -18.65 16.56
C GLU A 103 -5.93 -18.65 15.84
N ARG A 104 -6.40 -17.47 15.43
CA ARG A 104 -7.59 -17.29 14.59
C ARG A 104 -7.42 -16.09 13.67
N GLY A 105 -7.67 -16.29 12.38
CA GLY A 105 -7.50 -15.23 11.38
C GLY A 105 -7.97 -15.64 9.99
N LEU A 106 -7.70 -14.79 9.04
CA LEU A 106 -8.00 -15.02 7.64
C LEU A 106 -6.73 -14.92 6.80
N LEU A 107 -6.52 -15.91 5.92
CA LEU A 107 -5.61 -15.75 4.79
C LEU A 107 -6.40 -15.20 3.62
N VAL A 108 -6.01 -14.00 3.17
CA VAL A 108 -6.60 -13.33 2.01
C VAL A 108 -5.57 -13.31 0.90
N THR A 109 -5.87 -13.92 -0.25
CA THR A 109 -4.95 -13.96 -1.39
C THR A 109 -5.09 -12.75 -2.30
N ARG A 110 -6.25 -12.09 -2.30
CA ARG A 110 -6.49 -10.91 -3.13
C ARG A 110 -7.54 -10.00 -2.52
N PHE A 111 -7.27 -8.70 -2.60
CA PHE A 111 -8.27 -7.65 -2.46
C PHE A 111 -8.78 -7.22 -3.83
N TRP A 112 -10.07 -6.93 -3.91
CA TRP A 112 -10.78 -6.61 -5.14
C TRP A 112 -11.68 -5.40 -4.97
N TYR A 113 -11.94 -4.69 -6.07
CA TYR A 113 -12.88 -3.58 -6.13
C TYR A 113 -12.60 -2.52 -5.06
N ILE A 114 -11.32 -2.11 -4.95
CA ILE A 114 -10.87 -1.14 -3.96
C ILE A 114 -11.31 0.27 -4.39
N ARG A 115 -12.02 0.97 -3.51
CA ARG A 115 -12.50 2.34 -3.74
C ARG A 115 -12.18 3.23 -2.55
N SER A 116 -11.81 4.49 -2.84
CA SER A 116 -11.59 5.50 -1.82
C SER A 116 -12.92 5.94 -1.23
N VAL A 117 -12.98 5.98 0.09
CA VAL A 117 -14.13 6.45 0.89
C VAL A 117 -13.85 7.84 1.43
N ASP A 118 -12.70 8.03 2.09
CA ASP A 118 -12.30 9.32 2.65
C ASP A 118 -10.79 9.57 2.43
N PRO A 119 -10.43 10.58 1.63
CA PRO A 119 -9.02 10.92 1.39
C PRO A 119 -8.30 11.55 2.61
N ARG A 120 -9.03 12.03 3.60
CA ARG A 120 -8.43 12.63 4.81
C ARG A 120 -7.95 11.59 5.81
N THR A 121 -8.58 10.44 5.83
CA THR A 121 -8.20 9.29 6.67
C THR A 121 -7.55 8.18 5.86
N ILE A 122 -7.46 8.35 4.54
CA ILE A 122 -7.05 7.30 3.58
C ILE A 122 -7.90 6.03 3.80
N LEU A 123 -9.20 6.21 4.03
CA LEU A 123 -10.12 5.10 4.19
C LEU A 123 -10.50 4.55 2.82
N PHE A 124 -10.37 3.24 2.66
CA PHE A 124 -10.81 2.50 1.49
C PHE A 124 -11.86 1.46 1.87
N THR A 125 -12.69 1.11 0.92
CA THR A 125 -13.56 -0.07 0.95
C THR A 125 -13.16 -1.03 -0.16
N GLY A 126 -13.38 -2.30 0.04
CA GLY A 126 -13.14 -3.33 -0.97
C GLY A 126 -13.71 -4.68 -0.57
N LEU A 127 -13.38 -5.68 -1.35
CA LEU A 127 -13.80 -7.07 -1.16
C LEU A 127 -12.57 -7.97 -1.10
N THR A 128 -12.67 -9.11 -0.42
CA THR A 128 -11.76 -10.23 -0.64
C THR A 128 -12.20 -10.98 -1.89
N ARG A 129 -11.27 -11.62 -2.59
CA ARG A 129 -11.53 -12.40 -3.81
C ARG A 129 -10.47 -13.46 -4.06
N ASP A 130 -10.83 -14.46 -4.87
CA ASP A 130 -9.94 -15.49 -5.42
C ASP A 130 -9.26 -16.40 -4.37
N GLY A 131 -9.63 -16.30 -3.12
CA GLY A 131 -9.15 -17.11 -2.01
C GLY A 131 -9.21 -16.37 -0.70
N THR A 132 -10.19 -16.72 0.11
CA THR A 132 -10.32 -16.28 1.50
C THR A 132 -10.47 -17.53 2.36
N PHE A 133 -9.51 -17.75 3.26
CA PHE A 133 -9.45 -19.00 4.03
C PHE A 133 -9.42 -18.69 5.52
N LEU A 134 -10.16 -19.48 6.30
CA LEU A 134 -10.10 -19.41 7.76
C LEU A 134 -8.84 -20.11 8.26
N ILE A 135 -8.13 -19.45 9.16
CA ILE A 135 -7.01 -20.01 9.93
C ILE A 135 -7.50 -20.20 11.36
N GLU A 136 -7.29 -21.40 11.90
CA GLU A 136 -7.52 -21.71 13.31
C GLU A 136 -6.40 -22.60 13.84
N ASN A 137 -5.88 -22.24 15.02
CA ASN A 137 -4.79 -22.98 15.69
C ASN A 137 -3.58 -23.23 14.79
N GLY A 138 -3.18 -22.23 14.02
CA GLY A 138 -2.01 -22.30 13.16
C GLY A 138 -2.18 -23.09 11.86
N ARG A 139 -3.41 -23.35 11.41
CA ARG A 139 -3.70 -24.13 10.21
C ARG A 139 -4.86 -23.53 9.42
N ILE A 140 -4.76 -23.59 8.09
CA ILE A 140 -5.89 -23.31 7.21
C ILE A 140 -6.90 -24.45 7.38
N THR A 141 -8.14 -24.10 7.76
CA THR A 141 -9.21 -25.06 8.01
C THR A 141 -10.11 -25.26 6.79
N HIS A 142 -10.60 -24.17 6.21
CA HIS A 142 -11.48 -24.21 5.03
C HIS A 142 -11.58 -22.83 4.35
N ALA A 143 -12.06 -22.81 3.12
CA ALA A 143 -12.40 -21.59 2.42
C ALA A 143 -13.68 -20.96 3.00
N VAL A 144 -13.72 -19.65 3.08
CA VAL A 144 -14.89 -18.89 3.52
C VAL A 144 -15.41 -17.99 2.40
N LYS A 145 -16.65 -17.55 2.52
CA LYS A 145 -17.22 -16.55 1.59
C LYS A 145 -16.39 -15.29 1.57
N ASN A 146 -16.43 -14.59 0.45
CA ASN A 146 -15.80 -13.29 0.34
C ASN A 146 -16.39 -12.29 1.34
N LEU A 147 -15.55 -11.40 1.80
CA LEU A 147 -15.89 -10.40 2.81
C LEU A 147 -15.72 -8.99 2.23
N ARG A 148 -16.60 -8.10 2.61
CA ARG A 148 -16.37 -6.65 2.46
C ARG A 148 -15.50 -6.17 3.59
N TRP A 149 -14.62 -5.23 3.29
CA TRP A 149 -13.79 -4.56 4.27
C TRP A 149 -13.83 -3.03 4.11
N ASN A 150 -13.64 -2.33 5.21
CA ASN A 150 -13.40 -0.89 5.25
C ASN A 150 -12.17 -0.67 6.13
N GLU A 151 -11.05 -0.30 5.50
CA GLU A 151 -9.79 -0.16 6.23
C GLU A 151 -8.94 0.97 5.69
N SER A 152 -8.14 1.58 6.56
CA SER A 152 -7.09 2.50 6.17
C SER A 152 -5.75 1.76 6.08
N PRO A 153 -5.03 1.86 4.94
CA PRO A 153 -3.66 1.37 4.85
C PRO A 153 -2.74 1.91 5.96
N ILE A 154 -3.03 3.10 6.48
CA ILE A 154 -2.27 3.66 7.61
C ILE A 154 -2.46 2.81 8.86
N PHE A 155 -3.71 2.41 9.18
CA PHE A 155 -3.98 1.53 10.29
C PHE A 155 -3.38 0.14 10.05
N MET A 156 -3.61 -0.44 8.88
CA MET A 156 -3.07 -1.76 8.51
C MET A 156 -1.54 -1.81 8.66
N LEU A 157 -0.83 -0.82 8.11
CA LEU A 157 0.64 -0.79 8.14
C LEU A 157 1.22 -0.43 9.51
N ASN A 158 0.42 0.10 10.43
CA ASN A 158 0.80 0.28 11.84
C ASN A 158 0.50 -0.94 12.72
N ASN A 159 -0.24 -1.91 12.20
CA ASN A 159 -0.58 -3.15 12.91
C ASN A 159 0.12 -4.39 12.34
N ILE A 160 1.24 -4.21 11.67
CA ILE A 160 2.06 -5.32 11.15
C ILE A 160 2.62 -6.14 12.31
N GLU A 161 2.46 -7.45 12.26
CA GLU A 161 3.10 -8.40 13.17
C GLU A 161 4.30 -9.07 12.49
N MET A 162 4.13 -9.53 11.25
CA MET A 162 5.17 -10.23 10.49
C MET A 162 5.21 -9.74 9.05
N MET A 163 6.40 -9.78 8.46
CA MET A 163 6.64 -9.37 7.08
C MET A 163 7.47 -10.43 6.34
N GLY A 164 6.97 -10.87 5.22
CA GLY A 164 7.70 -11.81 4.37
C GLY A 164 8.61 -11.12 3.36
N ARG A 165 9.18 -11.91 2.46
CA ARG A 165 10.00 -11.41 1.37
C ARG A 165 9.13 -10.73 0.30
N PRO A 166 9.52 -9.57 -0.22
CA PRO A 166 8.78 -8.91 -1.28
C PRO A 166 8.68 -9.76 -2.53
N VAL A 167 7.51 -9.76 -3.14
CA VAL A 167 7.22 -10.46 -4.40
C VAL A 167 6.49 -9.53 -5.37
N PRO A 168 6.70 -9.67 -6.68
CA PRO A 168 5.94 -8.93 -7.66
C PRO A 168 4.44 -9.30 -7.59
N VAL A 169 3.60 -8.27 -7.60
CA VAL A 169 2.14 -8.42 -7.63
C VAL A 169 1.54 -7.52 -8.69
N SER A 170 0.45 -7.97 -9.30
CA SER A 170 -0.35 -7.12 -10.18
C SER A 170 -1.38 -6.35 -9.38
N ALA A 171 -1.38 -5.03 -9.53
CA ALA A 171 -2.37 -4.14 -8.89
C ALA A 171 -3.67 -4.00 -9.72
N SER A 172 -3.78 -4.67 -10.86
CA SER A 172 -4.91 -4.53 -11.78
C SER A 172 -6.11 -5.40 -11.38
N GLU A 173 -7.28 -4.80 -11.34
CA GLU A 173 -8.55 -5.53 -11.25
C GLU A 173 -8.81 -6.40 -12.49
N SER A 174 -8.25 -6.04 -13.62
CA SER A 174 -8.44 -6.71 -14.92
C SER A 174 -7.30 -7.65 -15.31
N GLY A 175 -6.28 -7.81 -14.46
CA GLY A 175 -5.16 -8.72 -14.71
C GLY A 175 -4.12 -8.21 -15.71
N GLY A 176 -4.10 -6.91 -16.02
CA GLY A 176 -3.09 -6.32 -16.92
C GLY A 176 -1.73 -6.12 -16.24
N LEU A 177 -0.64 -6.42 -16.93
CA LEU A 177 0.75 -6.23 -16.45
C LEU A 177 1.26 -4.79 -16.69
N SER A 178 0.40 -3.78 -16.62
CA SER A 178 0.78 -2.40 -16.95
C SER A 178 1.66 -1.71 -15.90
N SER A 179 1.74 -2.23 -14.69
CA SER A 179 2.68 -1.79 -13.64
C SER A 179 2.97 -2.94 -12.70
N ALA A 180 4.22 -3.16 -12.35
CA ALA A 180 4.59 -4.08 -11.29
C ALA A 180 4.73 -3.32 -9.98
N THR A 181 4.11 -3.86 -8.95
CA THR A 181 4.32 -3.47 -7.57
C THR A 181 4.99 -4.64 -6.87
N VAL A 182 6.04 -4.38 -6.11
CA VAL A 182 6.78 -5.40 -5.37
C VAL A 182 6.54 -5.18 -3.89
N VAL A 183 5.82 -6.10 -3.25
CA VAL A 183 5.42 -5.95 -1.84
C VAL A 183 5.54 -7.27 -1.09
N PRO A 184 5.81 -7.23 0.22
CA PRO A 184 5.83 -8.42 1.06
C PRO A 184 4.42 -8.90 1.40
N PRO A 185 4.20 -10.22 1.59
CA PRO A 185 3.06 -10.69 2.36
C PRO A 185 3.16 -10.17 3.79
N LEU A 186 2.03 -9.82 4.38
CA LEU A 186 1.95 -9.23 5.71
C LEU A 186 1.00 -10.04 6.60
N LYS A 187 1.40 -10.28 7.84
CA LYS A 187 0.48 -10.60 8.92
C LYS A 187 0.19 -9.33 9.70
N VAL A 188 -1.09 -8.98 9.78
CA VAL A 188 -1.56 -7.76 10.46
C VAL A 188 -2.64 -8.09 11.46
N ARG A 189 -2.75 -7.27 12.52
CA ARG A 189 -3.84 -7.37 13.51
C ARG A 189 -4.99 -6.47 13.15
N ASP A 190 -6.16 -6.85 13.61
CA ASP A 190 -7.36 -6.00 13.70
C ASP A 190 -7.82 -5.41 12.37
N PHE A 191 -7.56 -6.10 11.24
CA PHE A 191 -8.07 -5.67 9.94
C PHE A 191 -9.60 -5.73 9.90
N SER A 192 -10.23 -4.63 9.45
CA SER A 192 -11.68 -4.42 9.56
C SER A 192 -12.47 -5.08 8.42
N PHE A 193 -12.94 -6.29 8.64
CA PHE A 193 -13.96 -6.94 7.80
C PHE A 193 -15.35 -6.61 8.32
N THR A 194 -16.24 -6.08 7.48
CA THR A 194 -17.50 -5.46 7.90
C THR A 194 -18.73 -6.29 7.60
N SER A 195 -18.75 -7.08 6.54
CA SER A 195 -19.88 -7.93 6.16
C SER A 195 -19.50 -9.02 5.18
N LEU A 196 -20.37 -10.00 5.01
CA LEU A 196 -20.27 -10.95 3.90
C LEU A 196 -20.50 -10.24 2.58
N SER A 197 -19.81 -10.70 1.55
CA SER A 197 -20.06 -10.31 0.16
C SER A 197 -20.63 -11.50 -0.58
N ASP A 198 -21.81 -11.33 -1.15
CA ASP A 198 -22.43 -12.31 -2.04
C ASP A 198 -21.91 -12.16 -3.51
N ALA A 199 -20.82 -11.42 -3.70
CA ALA A 199 -20.17 -11.33 -5.00
C ALA A 199 -19.67 -12.73 -5.41
N VAL A 200 -20.30 -13.26 -6.44
CA VAL A 200 -20.03 -14.53 -7.08
C VAL A 200 -18.75 -14.45 -7.91
#